data_f6d3b9ef66b0a831ac8ecfbc49664d04
#
_entry.id   f6d3b9ef66b0a831ac8ecfbc49664d04
#
_cell.length_a   1.000
_cell.length_b   1.000
_cell.length_c   1.000
_cell.angle_alpha   90.00
_cell.angle_beta   90.00
_cell.angle_gamma   90.00
#
_symmetry.space_group_name_H-M   'P 1'
#
loop_
_entity.id
_entity.type
_entity.pdbx_description
1 polymer ?
#
loop_
_entity_poly.entity_id
_entity_poly.type
_entity_poly.pdbx_seq_one_letter_code
_entity_poly.pdbx_strand_id
1 'polypeptide(L)'
;MTQSRRMLVLRAVVEDYIRSQEPVGSTSLTRDHDLGVSSATIRNDMSALEDEGYLIQPHTSAGRVPTEKGYRYFVDRLATVVPLSEAQRRGINSFLSGSVSLKDALQRSARLLSEITGQVAIVTSPSLAKATLRHVEMVPVAMTTLLAVVITDTGRVAQHGLTIASMPAVDEINRLSNTVNVQCVGLSLSKSAETVRSIAASAGYESVRGVADALADAFESMALDERADELYMSGTSHLAHSRSLADLAPLFDALEEQVVLMKLMSNLSEETNASGVGVAIGSEMHTPGLLHASVVSSGYGRSGAAGEPAGNDPVGEPETESETESQTNDTEPIAFVGSIGPTHMDYAATMAAVRAVARYLTAFLSEGRTQD
;
A
#
# COMPACT_ATOMS: atom_id res chain seq x y z
N MET A 1 -24.50 -17.76 -24.84
CA MET A 1 -23.27 -18.28 -25.53
C MET A 1 -22.49 -17.19 -26.25
N THR A 2 -23.10 -16.27 -27.01
CA THR A 2 -22.36 -15.24 -27.77
C THR A 2 -21.63 -14.22 -26.88
N GLN A 3 -22.25 -13.77 -25.80
CA GLN A 3 -21.63 -12.78 -24.87
C GLN A 3 -20.43 -13.39 -24.11
N SER A 4 -20.53 -14.64 -23.67
CA SER A 4 -19.40 -15.35 -23.01
C SER A 4 -18.19 -15.48 -23.95
N ARG A 5 -18.41 -15.76 -25.25
CA ARG A 5 -17.35 -15.86 -26.24
C ARG A 5 -16.68 -14.51 -26.52
N ARG A 6 -17.46 -13.42 -26.65
CA ARG A 6 -16.88 -12.06 -26.83
C ARG A 6 -15.95 -11.68 -25.67
N MET A 7 -16.32 -12.04 -24.44
CA MET A 7 -15.47 -11.79 -23.28
C MET A 7 -14.18 -12.63 -23.31
N LEU A 8 -14.22 -13.85 -23.84
CA LEU A 8 -12.99 -14.64 -24.09
C LEU A 8 -12.12 -13.99 -25.17
N VAL A 9 -12.73 -13.44 -26.24
CA VAL A 9 -12.00 -12.67 -27.26
C VAL A 9 -11.39 -11.40 -26.64
N LEU A 10 -12.12 -10.65 -25.83
CA LEU A 10 -11.59 -9.47 -25.12
C LEU A 10 -10.39 -9.85 -24.25
N ARG A 11 -10.52 -10.91 -23.47
CA ARG A 11 -9.43 -11.42 -22.63
C ARG A 11 -8.18 -11.72 -23.47
N ALA A 12 -8.33 -12.47 -24.55
CA ALA A 12 -7.23 -12.83 -25.42
C ALA A 12 -6.56 -11.59 -26.08
N VAL A 13 -7.36 -10.59 -26.51
CA VAL A 13 -6.84 -9.32 -27.03
C VAL A 13 -6.02 -8.58 -25.98
N VAL A 14 -6.54 -8.47 -24.72
CA VAL A 14 -5.83 -7.77 -23.65
C VAL A 14 -4.54 -8.49 -23.28
N GLU A 15 -4.56 -9.83 -23.13
CA GLU A 15 -3.38 -10.63 -22.79
C GLU A 15 -2.29 -10.52 -23.89
N ASP A 16 -2.68 -10.59 -25.17
CA ASP A 16 -1.74 -10.47 -26.27
C ASP A 16 -1.16 -9.05 -26.40
N TYR A 17 -2.00 -8.03 -26.22
CA TYR A 17 -1.56 -6.63 -26.27
C TYR A 17 -0.61 -6.29 -25.12
N ILE A 18 -0.87 -6.78 -23.90
CA ILE A 18 0.05 -6.63 -22.76
C ILE A 18 1.41 -7.22 -23.08
N ARG A 19 1.45 -8.37 -23.77
CA ARG A 19 2.69 -9.10 -24.10
C ARG A 19 3.47 -8.46 -25.23
N SER A 20 2.79 -8.08 -26.33
CA SER A 20 3.41 -7.62 -27.57
C SER A 20 3.51 -6.11 -27.71
N GLN A 21 2.58 -5.38 -27.05
CA GLN A 21 2.34 -3.93 -27.24
C GLN A 21 2.05 -3.56 -28.71
N GLU A 22 1.63 -4.53 -29.50
CA GLU A 22 1.24 -4.35 -30.90
C GLU A 22 -0.27 -4.58 -31.08
N PRO A 23 -0.95 -3.84 -31.98
CA PRO A 23 -2.37 -4.05 -32.25
C PRO A 23 -2.66 -5.50 -32.65
N VAL A 24 -3.62 -6.12 -31.96
CA VAL A 24 -3.91 -7.54 -32.05
C VAL A 24 -4.87 -7.82 -33.21
N GLY A 25 -4.50 -8.76 -34.10
CA GLY A 25 -5.29 -9.19 -35.24
C GLY A 25 -6.12 -10.46 -34.99
N SER A 26 -7.27 -10.61 -35.67
CA SER A 26 -8.09 -11.83 -35.54
C SER A 26 -7.38 -13.12 -35.97
N THR A 27 -6.38 -13.03 -36.86
CA THR A 27 -5.61 -14.18 -37.33
C THR A 27 -4.61 -14.66 -36.29
N SER A 28 -3.94 -13.73 -35.56
CA SER A 28 -3.05 -14.08 -34.45
C SER A 28 -3.82 -14.74 -33.32
N LEU A 29 -4.98 -14.19 -32.95
CA LEU A 29 -5.84 -14.79 -31.91
C LEU A 29 -6.29 -16.21 -32.25
N THR A 30 -6.61 -16.49 -33.53
CA THR A 30 -6.99 -17.86 -33.96
C THR A 30 -5.85 -18.83 -33.84
N ARG A 31 -4.62 -18.37 -34.05
CA ARG A 31 -3.42 -19.20 -34.00
C ARG A 31 -2.94 -19.46 -32.56
N ASP A 32 -2.99 -18.41 -31.73
CA ASP A 32 -2.33 -18.40 -30.43
C ASP A 32 -3.27 -18.76 -29.27
N HIS A 33 -4.60 -18.71 -29.50
CA HIS A 33 -5.65 -19.06 -28.53
C HIS A 33 -6.64 -20.07 -29.14
N ASP A 34 -6.98 -21.10 -28.38
CA ASP A 34 -8.04 -22.06 -28.75
C ASP A 34 -9.43 -21.52 -28.42
N LEU A 35 -9.90 -20.61 -29.25
CA LEU A 35 -11.23 -19.99 -29.09
C LEU A 35 -12.37 -20.80 -29.75
N GLY A 36 -12.05 -21.90 -30.45
CA GLY A 36 -13.01 -22.81 -31.08
C GLY A 36 -13.80 -22.19 -32.22
N VAL A 37 -13.36 -21.06 -32.80
CA VAL A 37 -14.06 -20.34 -33.88
C VAL A 37 -13.10 -19.81 -34.96
N SER A 38 -13.69 -19.48 -36.14
CA SER A 38 -12.91 -18.95 -37.26
C SER A 38 -12.41 -17.51 -37.01
N SER A 39 -11.32 -17.13 -37.68
CA SER A 39 -10.80 -15.75 -37.69
C SER A 39 -11.85 -14.71 -38.14
N ALA A 40 -12.77 -15.08 -39.04
CA ALA A 40 -13.88 -14.22 -39.44
C ALA A 40 -14.88 -13.98 -38.28
N THR A 41 -15.16 -15.01 -37.50
CA THR A 41 -16.01 -14.89 -36.31
C THR A 41 -15.36 -14.03 -35.25
N ILE A 42 -14.07 -14.23 -34.99
CA ILE A 42 -13.30 -13.40 -34.04
C ILE A 42 -13.30 -11.94 -34.50
N ARG A 43 -13.11 -11.66 -35.79
CA ARG A 43 -13.16 -10.28 -36.32
C ARG A 43 -14.52 -9.61 -36.06
N ASN A 44 -15.61 -10.35 -36.24
CA ASN A 44 -16.95 -9.82 -35.93
C ASN A 44 -17.16 -9.57 -34.44
N ASP A 45 -16.65 -10.46 -33.58
CA ASP A 45 -16.68 -10.26 -32.13
C ASP A 45 -15.82 -9.04 -31.71
N MET A 46 -14.64 -8.83 -32.32
CA MET A 46 -13.79 -7.65 -32.09
C MET A 46 -14.48 -6.36 -32.55
N SER A 47 -15.21 -6.36 -33.68
CA SER A 47 -15.99 -5.20 -34.11
C SER A 47 -17.13 -4.88 -33.12
N ALA A 48 -17.82 -5.89 -32.61
CA ALA A 48 -18.84 -5.68 -31.59
C ALA A 48 -18.27 -5.13 -30.29
N LEU A 49 -17.08 -5.60 -29.87
CA LEU A 49 -16.38 -5.07 -28.71
C LEU A 49 -15.87 -3.64 -28.92
N GLU A 50 -15.55 -3.26 -30.16
CA GLU A 50 -15.25 -1.88 -30.53
C GLU A 50 -16.49 -0.99 -30.46
N ASP A 51 -17.62 -1.43 -31.01
CA ASP A 51 -18.90 -0.71 -30.91
C ASP A 51 -19.35 -0.53 -29.44
N GLU A 52 -19.06 -1.51 -28.60
CA GLU A 52 -19.31 -1.45 -27.15
C GLU A 52 -18.25 -0.62 -26.39
N GLY A 53 -17.18 -0.14 -27.06
CA GLY A 53 -16.14 0.72 -26.50
C GLY A 53 -15.09 0.01 -25.64
N TYR A 54 -14.98 -1.32 -25.72
CA TYR A 54 -13.90 -2.08 -25.03
C TYR A 54 -12.60 -2.12 -25.82
N LEU A 55 -12.69 -2.02 -27.13
CA LEU A 55 -11.55 -2.02 -28.06
C LEU A 55 -11.60 -0.77 -28.93
N ILE A 56 -10.45 -0.41 -29.52
CA ILE A 56 -10.34 0.62 -30.54
C ILE A 56 -9.41 0.16 -31.66
N GLN A 57 -9.67 0.60 -32.89
CA GLN A 57 -8.76 0.40 -34.02
C GLN A 57 -7.92 1.66 -34.20
N PRO A 58 -6.60 1.65 -33.94
CA PRO A 58 -5.76 2.84 -34.07
C PRO A 58 -5.67 3.38 -35.50
N HIS A 59 -5.64 2.47 -36.49
CA HIS A 59 -5.59 2.80 -37.93
C HIS A 59 -6.37 1.76 -38.73
N THR A 60 -6.90 2.13 -39.89
CA THR A 60 -7.81 1.32 -40.73
C THR A 60 -7.28 -0.08 -41.11
N SER A 61 -5.97 -0.26 -41.13
CA SER A 61 -5.33 -1.56 -41.42
C SER A 61 -4.74 -2.23 -40.18
N ALA A 62 -4.81 -1.59 -39.03
CA ALA A 62 -4.29 -2.16 -37.77
C ALA A 62 -5.23 -3.18 -37.16
N GLY A 63 -4.71 -4.02 -36.26
CA GLY A 63 -5.50 -4.81 -35.33
C GLY A 63 -6.30 -3.92 -34.36
N ARG A 64 -6.69 -4.48 -33.23
CA ARG A 64 -7.40 -3.76 -32.16
C ARG A 64 -6.49 -3.62 -30.93
N VAL A 65 -6.67 -2.51 -30.20
CA VAL A 65 -6.03 -2.29 -28.89
C VAL A 65 -7.10 -2.10 -27.82
N PRO A 66 -6.85 -2.50 -26.58
CA PRO A 66 -7.80 -2.27 -25.48
C PRO A 66 -7.94 -0.78 -25.16
N THR A 67 -9.16 -0.35 -24.79
CA THR A 67 -9.43 0.95 -24.17
C THR A 67 -9.28 0.85 -22.64
N GLU A 68 -9.32 1.97 -21.92
CA GLU A 68 -9.41 1.96 -20.45
C GLU A 68 -10.58 1.11 -19.94
N LYS A 69 -11.75 1.23 -20.59
CA LYS A 69 -12.93 0.39 -20.30
C LYS A 69 -12.64 -1.10 -20.52
N GLY A 70 -11.87 -1.44 -21.57
CA GLY A 70 -11.44 -2.80 -21.83
C GLY A 70 -10.54 -3.35 -20.73
N TYR A 71 -9.54 -2.59 -20.30
CA TYR A 71 -8.66 -2.95 -19.19
C TYR A 71 -9.43 -3.06 -17.87
N ARG A 72 -10.34 -2.12 -17.57
CA ARG A 72 -11.15 -2.18 -16.35
C ARG A 72 -11.97 -3.46 -16.30
N TYR A 73 -12.68 -3.77 -17.38
CA TYR A 73 -13.46 -5.02 -17.45
C TYR A 73 -12.57 -6.26 -17.32
N PHE A 74 -11.38 -6.22 -17.92
CA PHE A 74 -10.43 -7.32 -17.81
C PHE A 74 -9.99 -7.52 -16.35
N VAL A 75 -9.58 -6.45 -15.66
CA VAL A 75 -9.16 -6.50 -14.26
C VAL A 75 -10.26 -7.01 -13.34
N ASP A 76 -11.49 -6.52 -13.51
CA ASP A 76 -12.60 -6.82 -12.59
C ASP A 76 -13.19 -8.22 -12.80
N ARG A 77 -13.13 -8.74 -14.01
CA ARG A 77 -13.90 -9.94 -14.39
C ARG A 77 -13.12 -11.06 -15.05
N LEU A 78 -12.03 -10.75 -15.71
CA LEU A 78 -11.34 -11.69 -16.57
C LEU A 78 -9.93 -12.02 -16.08
N ALA A 79 -9.27 -11.10 -15.37
CA ALA A 79 -7.94 -11.33 -14.82
C ALA A 79 -8.00 -12.44 -13.75
N THR A 80 -7.24 -13.50 -13.99
CA THR A 80 -7.07 -14.56 -13.00
C THR A 80 -5.77 -14.27 -12.26
N VAL A 81 -5.87 -13.81 -11.02
CA VAL A 81 -4.71 -13.62 -10.17
C VAL A 81 -4.19 -15.00 -9.78
N VAL A 82 -3.18 -15.48 -10.49
CA VAL A 82 -2.52 -16.74 -10.17
C VAL A 82 -1.66 -16.50 -8.92
N PRO A 83 -1.89 -17.25 -7.83
CA PRO A 83 -1.05 -17.14 -6.65
C PRO A 83 0.42 -17.43 -6.99
N LEU A 84 1.34 -16.68 -6.41
CA LEU A 84 2.76 -16.94 -6.58
C LEU A 84 3.09 -18.39 -6.21
N SER A 85 3.96 -19.02 -6.99
CA SER A 85 4.47 -20.36 -6.70
C SER A 85 5.18 -20.40 -5.34
N GLU A 86 5.29 -21.57 -4.75
CA GLU A 86 6.02 -21.72 -3.48
C GLU A 86 7.49 -21.29 -3.59
N ALA A 87 8.10 -21.49 -4.75
CA ALA A 87 9.48 -21.06 -5.01
C ALA A 87 9.57 -19.52 -5.00
N GLN A 88 8.64 -18.83 -5.66
CA GLN A 88 8.57 -17.37 -5.67
C GLN A 88 8.30 -16.83 -4.26
N ARG A 89 7.36 -17.41 -3.51
CA ARG A 89 7.08 -17.01 -2.11
C ARG A 89 8.30 -17.21 -1.21
N ARG A 90 8.99 -18.34 -1.34
CA ARG A 90 10.24 -18.58 -0.58
C ARG A 90 11.34 -17.60 -0.96
N GLY A 91 11.48 -17.25 -2.25
CA GLY A 91 12.43 -16.23 -2.71
C GLY A 91 12.16 -14.86 -2.10
N ILE A 92 10.89 -14.42 -2.10
CA ILE A 92 10.45 -13.17 -1.48
C ILE A 92 10.77 -13.17 0.01
N ASN A 93 10.34 -14.21 0.74
CA ASN A 93 10.57 -14.31 2.17
C ASN A 93 12.07 -14.34 2.51
N SER A 94 12.88 -15.11 1.77
CA SER A 94 14.34 -15.18 1.99
C SER A 94 15.02 -13.83 1.74
N PHE A 95 14.59 -13.08 0.72
CA PHE A 95 15.16 -11.75 0.43
C PHE A 95 14.80 -10.73 1.51
N LEU A 96 13.58 -10.77 2.03
CA LEU A 96 13.06 -9.80 2.98
C LEU A 96 13.40 -10.15 4.44
N SER A 97 13.55 -11.44 4.80
CA SER A 97 13.85 -11.90 6.16
C SER A 97 15.23 -11.44 6.70
N GLY A 98 16.13 -10.96 5.83
CA GLY A 98 17.40 -10.36 6.23
C GLY A 98 17.30 -8.88 6.65
N SER A 99 16.11 -8.34 6.83
CA SER A 99 15.90 -6.93 7.19
C SER A 99 16.27 -6.70 8.66
N VAL A 100 17.13 -5.70 8.92
CA VAL A 100 17.62 -5.37 10.27
C VAL A 100 16.78 -4.27 10.94
N SER A 101 15.89 -3.61 10.20
CA SER A 101 15.00 -2.57 10.71
C SER A 101 13.76 -2.45 9.81
N LEU A 102 12.71 -1.79 10.32
CA LEU A 102 11.53 -1.48 9.51
C LEU A 102 11.90 -0.70 8.23
N LYS A 103 12.75 0.31 8.34
CA LYS A 103 13.24 1.08 7.19
C LYS A 103 13.89 0.20 6.13
N ASP A 104 14.76 -0.72 6.53
CA ASP A 104 15.41 -1.67 5.61
C ASP A 104 14.38 -2.62 4.97
N ALA A 105 13.39 -3.11 5.74
CA ALA A 105 12.32 -3.94 5.21
C ALA A 105 11.49 -3.22 4.14
N LEU A 106 11.14 -1.95 4.37
CA LEU A 106 10.37 -1.14 3.42
C LEU A 106 11.17 -0.86 2.14
N GLN A 107 12.44 -0.47 2.26
CA GLN A 107 13.33 -0.25 1.12
C GLN A 107 13.55 -1.51 0.28
N ARG A 108 13.78 -2.66 0.93
CA ARG A 108 13.91 -3.95 0.24
C ARG A 108 12.62 -4.36 -0.44
N SER A 109 11.47 -4.13 0.21
CA SER A 109 10.16 -4.42 -0.36
C SER A 109 9.89 -3.61 -1.63
N ALA A 110 10.20 -2.31 -1.64
CA ALA A 110 10.08 -1.47 -2.82
C ALA A 110 10.99 -1.96 -3.95
N ARG A 111 12.25 -2.29 -3.65
CA ARG A 111 13.19 -2.81 -4.65
C ARG A 111 12.71 -4.13 -5.23
N LEU A 112 12.35 -5.08 -4.39
CA LEU A 112 11.89 -6.41 -4.81
C LEU A 112 10.63 -6.33 -5.67
N LEU A 113 9.65 -5.51 -5.25
CA LEU A 113 8.41 -5.33 -6.00
C LEU A 113 8.70 -4.74 -7.39
N SER A 114 9.60 -3.76 -7.48
CA SER A 114 10.01 -3.19 -8.75
C SER A 114 10.72 -4.20 -9.66
N GLU A 115 11.60 -5.04 -9.11
CA GLU A 115 12.29 -6.09 -9.88
C GLU A 115 11.33 -7.16 -10.41
N ILE A 116 10.32 -7.55 -9.61
CA ILE A 116 9.32 -8.55 -10.03
C ILE A 116 8.38 -7.99 -11.09
N THR A 117 7.93 -6.74 -10.92
CA THR A 117 6.91 -6.15 -11.80
C THR A 117 7.49 -5.42 -13.01
N GLY A 118 8.77 -5.04 -12.97
CA GLY A 118 9.39 -4.17 -13.97
C GLY A 118 8.85 -2.73 -13.95
N GLN A 119 8.21 -2.31 -12.87
CA GLN A 119 7.49 -1.04 -12.73
C GLN A 119 8.04 -0.22 -11.56
N VAL A 120 7.54 1.00 -11.39
CA VAL A 120 7.81 1.77 -10.17
C VAL A 120 7.04 1.18 -9.01
N ALA A 121 7.76 0.76 -7.99
CA ALA A 121 7.19 0.31 -6.74
C ALA A 121 7.21 1.41 -5.69
N ILE A 122 6.15 1.49 -4.91
CA ILE A 122 5.97 2.45 -3.84
C ILE A 122 5.58 1.70 -2.57
N VAL A 123 6.24 2.01 -1.47
CA VAL A 123 5.91 1.50 -0.14
C VAL A 123 5.90 2.68 0.82
N THR A 124 4.77 2.92 1.50
CA THR A 124 4.68 3.95 2.53
C THR A 124 5.10 3.38 3.88
N SER A 125 5.67 4.19 4.76
CA SER A 125 5.86 3.78 6.15
C SER A 125 4.52 3.78 6.90
N PRO A 126 4.37 2.97 7.97
CA PRO A 126 3.19 3.05 8.84
C PRO A 126 2.99 4.46 9.38
N SER A 127 1.76 4.97 9.32
CA SER A 127 1.42 6.31 9.80
C SER A 127 1.56 6.42 11.32
N LEU A 128 2.20 7.51 11.80
CA LEU A 128 2.25 7.82 13.23
C LEU A 128 0.89 8.22 13.79
N ALA A 129 0.01 8.78 12.97
CA ALA A 129 -1.35 9.17 13.38
C ALA A 129 -2.19 7.94 13.80
N LYS A 130 -1.95 6.78 13.16
CA LYS A 130 -2.64 5.51 13.45
C LYS A 130 -1.85 4.60 14.42
N ALA A 131 -0.63 5.01 14.82
CA ALA A 131 0.24 4.22 15.68
C ALA A 131 -0.11 4.37 17.17
N THR A 132 0.22 3.35 17.98
CA THR A 132 0.14 3.42 19.44
C THR A 132 1.54 3.45 20.04
N LEU A 133 1.66 4.10 21.21
CA LEU A 133 2.94 4.18 21.94
C LEU A 133 3.33 2.80 22.45
N ARG A 134 4.54 2.35 22.17
CA ARG A 134 5.15 1.16 22.76
C ARG A 134 6.17 1.52 23.83
N HIS A 135 7.01 2.52 23.56
CA HIS A 135 8.03 2.98 24.50
C HIS A 135 8.45 4.40 24.21
N VAL A 136 8.79 5.16 25.25
CA VAL A 136 9.43 6.45 25.13
C VAL A 136 10.64 6.53 26.07
N GLU A 137 11.74 7.05 25.54
CA GLU A 137 12.96 7.34 26.30
C GLU A 137 13.32 8.81 26.12
N MET A 138 13.75 9.48 27.19
CA MET A 138 14.19 10.87 27.16
C MET A 138 15.65 10.99 27.59
N VAL A 139 16.50 11.44 26.65
CA VAL A 139 17.94 11.53 26.86
C VAL A 139 18.37 12.98 26.86
N PRO A 140 19.04 13.49 27.93
CA PRO A 140 19.66 14.81 27.91
C PRO A 140 20.78 14.88 26.88
N VAL A 141 20.69 15.83 25.92
CA VAL A 141 21.71 16.03 24.88
C VAL A 141 22.41 17.38 24.99
N ALA A 142 21.77 18.39 25.63
CA ALA A 142 22.38 19.69 25.91
C ALA A 142 21.74 20.29 27.17
N MET A 143 22.19 21.44 27.62
CA MET A 143 21.75 22.10 28.88
C MET A 143 20.24 22.43 28.87
N THR A 144 19.65 22.63 27.70
CA THR A 144 18.21 22.99 27.53
C THR A 144 17.51 22.09 26.52
N THR A 145 18.12 20.95 26.15
CA THR A 145 17.55 20.08 25.12
C THR A 145 17.59 18.62 25.57
N LEU A 146 16.43 17.97 25.52
CA LEU A 146 16.27 16.54 25.64
C LEU A 146 15.95 15.95 24.26
N LEU A 147 16.42 14.75 23.99
CA LEU A 147 15.97 13.96 22.86
C LEU A 147 14.92 12.96 23.34
N ALA A 148 13.69 13.09 22.88
CA ALA A 148 12.67 12.06 23.05
C ALA A 148 12.79 11.04 21.92
N VAL A 149 13.00 9.78 22.28
CA VAL A 149 12.98 8.63 21.35
C VAL A 149 11.67 7.90 21.58
N VAL A 150 10.79 7.92 20.59
CA VAL A 150 9.44 7.35 20.65
C VAL A 150 9.41 6.11 19.77
N ILE A 151 9.06 4.98 20.37
CA ILE A 151 8.89 3.69 19.68
C ILE A 151 7.41 3.37 19.64
N THR A 152 6.90 3.04 18.46
CA THR A 152 5.49 2.69 18.27
C THR A 152 5.29 1.18 18.13
N ASP A 153 4.05 0.74 18.25
CA ASP A 153 3.62 -0.65 18.05
C ASP A 153 3.94 -1.19 16.65
N THR A 154 4.13 -0.30 15.68
CA THR A 154 4.54 -0.64 14.31
C THR A 154 6.05 -0.86 14.17
N GLY A 155 6.83 -0.69 15.25
CA GLY A 155 8.29 -0.75 15.21
C GLY A 155 8.96 0.52 14.64
N ARG A 156 8.20 1.57 14.36
CA ARG A 156 8.76 2.86 13.93
C ARG A 156 9.42 3.54 15.13
N VAL A 157 10.60 4.09 14.92
CA VAL A 157 11.35 4.89 15.90
C VAL A 157 11.38 6.33 15.41
N ALA A 158 10.69 7.21 16.14
CA ALA A 158 10.71 8.64 15.91
C ALA A 158 11.60 9.34 16.95
N GLN A 159 12.29 10.40 16.53
CA GLN A 159 13.13 11.21 17.41
C GLN A 159 12.66 12.65 17.36
N HIS A 160 12.48 13.26 18.53
CA HIS A 160 12.04 14.65 18.65
C HIS A 160 12.87 15.40 19.70
N GLY A 161 13.38 16.58 19.33
CA GLY A 161 14.12 17.44 20.25
C GLY A 161 13.15 18.25 21.13
N LEU A 162 13.20 18.05 22.44
CA LEU A 162 12.41 18.83 23.41
C LEU A 162 13.27 19.99 23.93
N THR A 163 12.81 21.22 23.72
CA THR A 163 13.48 22.41 24.27
C THR A 163 12.82 22.79 25.58
N ILE A 164 13.62 22.89 26.65
CA ILE A 164 13.16 23.19 28.02
C ILE A 164 13.90 24.39 28.58
N ALA A 165 13.28 25.09 29.53
CA ALA A 165 13.87 26.28 30.13
C ALA A 165 15.06 25.94 31.09
N SER A 166 14.96 24.83 31.81
CA SER A 166 16.03 24.34 32.71
C SER A 166 16.00 22.81 32.74
N MET A 167 17.18 22.20 32.83
CA MET A 167 17.32 20.74 32.90
C MET A 167 16.99 20.24 34.32
N PRO A 168 15.97 19.39 34.50
CA PRO A 168 15.72 18.72 35.77
C PRO A 168 16.82 17.68 36.09
N ALA A 169 16.78 17.13 37.29
CA ALA A 169 17.65 16.02 37.65
C ALA A 169 17.35 14.79 36.78
N VAL A 170 18.39 14.04 36.40
CA VAL A 170 18.25 12.86 35.50
C VAL A 170 17.28 11.83 36.10
N ASP A 171 17.31 11.64 37.42
CA ASP A 171 16.41 10.70 38.11
C ASP A 171 14.93 11.13 38.01
N GLU A 172 14.65 12.43 37.97
CA GLU A 172 13.29 12.94 37.77
C GLU A 172 12.82 12.75 36.33
N ILE A 173 13.69 12.94 35.35
CA ILE A 173 13.41 12.65 33.93
C ILE A 173 13.12 11.14 33.74
N ASN A 174 13.96 10.27 34.32
CA ASN A 174 13.75 8.82 34.26
C ASN A 174 12.45 8.38 34.93
N ARG A 175 12.11 8.99 36.07
CA ARG A 175 10.83 8.73 36.74
C ARG A 175 9.64 9.14 35.88
N LEU A 176 9.71 10.28 35.18
CA LEU A 176 8.69 10.72 34.24
C LEU A 176 8.59 9.73 33.05
N SER A 177 9.70 9.35 32.43
CA SER A 177 9.73 8.34 31.34
C SER A 177 9.05 7.04 31.77
N ASN A 178 9.40 6.52 32.94
CA ASN A 178 8.82 5.28 33.46
C ASN A 178 7.31 5.42 33.68
N THR A 179 6.85 6.56 34.24
CA THR A 179 5.42 6.78 34.47
C THR A 179 4.65 6.90 33.17
N VAL A 180 5.20 7.60 32.17
CA VAL A 180 4.61 7.71 30.82
C VAL A 180 4.54 6.32 30.19
N ASN A 181 5.61 5.53 30.24
CA ASN A 181 5.60 4.17 29.71
C ASN A 181 4.54 3.28 30.35
N VAL A 182 4.37 3.35 31.67
CA VAL A 182 3.34 2.56 32.36
C VAL A 182 1.91 2.99 32.01
N GLN A 183 1.66 4.29 31.81
CA GLN A 183 0.31 4.81 31.61
C GLN A 183 -0.10 4.96 30.15
N CYS A 184 0.87 5.12 29.22
CA CYS A 184 0.60 5.46 27.82
C CYS A 184 0.85 4.30 26.85
N VAL A 185 1.50 3.20 27.24
CA VAL A 185 1.69 2.04 26.35
C VAL A 185 0.34 1.54 25.84
N GLY A 186 0.24 1.36 24.51
CA GLY A 186 -0.99 0.95 23.83
C GLY A 186 -1.98 2.09 23.53
N LEU A 187 -1.74 3.30 24.01
CA LEU A 187 -2.55 4.47 23.66
C LEU A 187 -2.06 5.09 22.34
N SER A 188 -2.99 5.72 21.59
CA SER A 188 -2.60 6.58 20.47
C SER A 188 -1.74 7.75 20.95
N LEU A 189 -0.91 8.34 20.06
CA LEU A 189 -0.06 9.47 20.44
C LEU A 189 -0.88 10.66 20.95
N SER A 190 -2.06 10.93 20.38
CA SER A 190 -2.96 11.99 20.89
C SER A 190 -3.43 11.72 22.30
N LYS A 191 -3.89 10.50 22.61
CA LYS A 191 -4.29 10.13 23.98
C LYS A 191 -3.11 10.12 24.95
N SER A 192 -1.93 9.74 24.46
CA SER A 192 -0.69 9.80 25.25
C SER A 192 -0.33 11.24 25.62
N ALA A 193 -0.53 12.20 24.71
CA ALA A 193 -0.32 13.62 24.99
C ALA A 193 -1.24 14.13 26.12
N GLU A 194 -2.53 13.78 26.07
CA GLU A 194 -3.50 14.13 27.12
C GLU A 194 -3.10 13.52 28.47
N THR A 195 -2.69 12.25 28.47
CA THR A 195 -2.26 11.52 29.67
C THR A 195 -0.99 12.15 30.26
N VAL A 196 -0.01 12.50 29.44
CA VAL A 196 1.24 13.16 29.88
C VAL A 196 0.95 14.52 30.53
N ARG A 197 0.03 15.33 29.96
CA ARG A 197 -0.40 16.58 30.59
C ARG A 197 -1.09 16.34 31.92
N SER A 198 -1.88 15.28 32.06
CA SER A 198 -2.49 14.89 33.34
C SER A 198 -1.43 14.50 34.39
N ILE A 199 -0.40 13.75 34.01
CA ILE A 199 0.74 13.42 34.87
C ILE A 199 1.46 14.69 35.30
N ALA A 200 1.72 15.64 34.39
CA ALA A 200 2.37 16.93 34.69
C ALA A 200 1.59 17.80 35.71
N ALA A 201 0.26 17.65 35.72
CA ALA A 201 -0.59 18.36 36.66
C ALA A 201 -0.67 17.72 38.05
N SER A 202 -0.19 16.47 38.20
CA SER A 202 -0.25 15.76 39.50
C SER A 202 0.88 16.17 40.44
N ALA A 203 0.67 15.98 41.74
CA ALA A 203 1.66 16.30 42.76
C ALA A 203 2.92 15.47 42.63
N GLY A 204 4.09 16.10 42.76
CA GLY A 204 5.40 15.44 42.66
C GLY A 204 6.04 15.47 41.28
N TYR A 205 5.41 16.15 40.29
CA TYR A 205 5.95 16.33 38.94
C TYR A 205 6.22 17.82 38.62
N GLU A 206 6.20 18.71 39.60
CA GLU A 206 6.38 20.15 39.42
C GLU A 206 7.71 20.51 38.73
N SER A 207 8.80 19.82 39.12
CA SER A 207 10.14 20.02 38.56
C SER A 207 10.29 19.61 37.10
N VAL A 208 9.50 18.65 36.65
CA VAL A 208 9.52 18.09 35.28
C VAL A 208 8.33 18.53 34.43
N ARG A 209 7.48 19.44 34.94
CA ARG A 209 6.29 19.89 34.19
C ARG A 209 6.67 20.41 32.80
N GLY A 210 7.69 21.24 32.68
CA GLY A 210 8.13 21.75 31.37
C GLY A 210 8.62 20.66 30.40
N VAL A 211 9.18 19.57 30.92
CA VAL A 211 9.56 18.39 30.10
C VAL A 211 8.29 17.64 29.66
N ALA A 212 7.36 17.44 30.56
CA ALA A 212 6.11 16.74 30.26
C ALA A 212 5.27 17.51 29.23
N ASP A 213 5.14 18.83 29.37
CA ASP A 213 4.44 19.68 28.40
C ASP A 213 5.10 19.61 27.03
N ALA A 214 6.44 19.72 26.94
CA ALA A 214 7.18 19.60 25.69
C ALA A 214 7.03 18.20 25.06
N LEU A 215 6.98 17.13 25.86
CA LEU A 215 6.73 15.78 25.38
C LEU A 215 5.31 15.62 24.86
N ALA A 216 4.31 16.18 25.54
CA ALA A 216 2.93 16.14 25.08
C ALA A 216 2.75 16.89 23.74
N ASP A 217 3.37 18.06 23.60
CA ASP A 217 3.37 18.82 22.35
C ASP A 217 4.08 18.05 21.23
N ALA A 218 5.16 17.32 21.53
CA ALA A 218 5.82 16.44 20.58
C ALA A 218 4.90 15.29 20.13
N PHE A 219 4.17 14.64 21.04
CA PHE A 219 3.21 13.59 20.70
C PHE A 219 2.07 14.11 19.83
N GLU A 220 1.53 15.30 20.11
CA GLU A 220 0.51 15.93 19.25
C GLU A 220 1.05 16.28 17.88
N SER A 221 2.25 16.86 17.82
CA SER A 221 2.90 17.17 16.55
C SER A 221 3.10 15.91 15.71
N MET A 222 3.57 14.80 16.32
CA MET A 222 3.74 13.52 15.64
C MET A 222 2.41 12.90 15.20
N ALA A 223 1.34 13.08 15.98
CA ALA A 223 0.01 12.58 15.63
C ALA A 223 -0.64 13.36 14.49
N LEU A 224 -0.31 14.64 14.33
CA LEU A 224 -0.83 15.52 13.28
C LEU A 224 0.03 15.52 12.01
N ASP A 225 1.28 15.02 12.11
CA ASP A 225 2.22 15.05 10.97
C ASP A 225 1.95 13.93 9.98
N GLU A 226 0.94 14.12 9.13
CA GLU A 226 0.68 13.26 7.97
C GLU A 226 1.85 13.26 6.96
N ARG A 227 2.75 14.26 7.03
CA ARG A 227 3.94 14.34 6.16
C ARG A 227 5.09 13.47 6.64
N ALA A 228 5.03 12.96 7.86
CA ALA A 228 6.02 12.05 8.43
C ALA A 228 5.95 10.63 7.81
N ASP A 229 4.95 10.35 6.98
CA ASP A 229 4.88 9.10 6.25
C ASP A 229 5.98 9.08 5.18
N GLU A 230 7.10 8.42 5.49
CA GLU A 230 8.18 8.23 4.54
C GLU A 230 7.71 7.34 3.40
N LEU A 231 7.96 7.78 2.17
CA LEU A 231 7.64 7.05 0.96
C LEU A 231 8.93 6.45 0.39
N TYR A 232 8.96 5.15 0.25
CA TYR A 232 10.07 4.41 -0.35
C TYR A 232 9.70 4.04 -1.78
N MET A 233 10.50 4.51 -2.73
CA MET A 233 10.27 4.30 -4.15
C MET A 233 11.46 3.58 -4.80
N SER A 234 11.17 2.68 -5.75
CA SER A 234 12.19 1.98 -6.55
C SER A 234 11.67 1.75 -7.97
N GLY A 235 12.58 1.63 -8.93
CA GLY A 235 12.24 1.24 -10.30
C GLY A 235 11.95 2.38 -11.29
N THR A 236 12.21 3.63 -10.93
CA THR A 236 12.06 4.77 -11.87
C THR A 236 12.90 4.60 -13.15
N SER A 237 14.04 3.91 -13.07
CA SER A 237 14.87 3.57 -14.22
C SER A 237 14.20 2.62 -15.20
N HIS A 238 13.31 1.72 -14.75
CA HIS A 238 12.59 0.80 -15.64
C HIS A 238 11.64 1.55 -16.57
N LEU A 239 10.98 2.59 -16.08
CA LEU A 239 10.13 3.45 -16.91
C LEU A 239 10.93 4.18 -17.99
N ALA A 240 12.13 4.65 -17.66
CA ALA A 240 12.98 5.39 -18.59
C ALA A 240 13.44 4.55 -19.78
N HIS A 241 13.46 3.22 -19.66
CA HIS A 241 13.84 2.31 -20.74
C HIS A 241 12.65 1.86 -21.62
N SER A 242 11.42 2.07 -21.15
CA SER A 242 10.22 1.53 -21.81
C SER A 242 9.48 2.52 -22.70
N ARG A 243 9.79 3.82 -22.67
CA ARG A 243 9.06 4.87 -23.41
C ARG A 243 9.93 6.05 -23.86
N SER A 244 9.38 6.89 -24.75
CA SER A 244 10.00 8.17 -25.09
C SER A 244 9.98 9.11 -23.86
N LEU A 245 11.04 9.88 -23.65
CA LEU A 245 11.17 10.82 -22.53
C LEU A 245 10.01 11.84 -22.46
N ALA A 246 9.40 12.17 -23.60
CA ALA A 246 8.28 13.12 -23.66
C ALA A 246 7.00 12.55 -23.02
N ASP A 247 6.79 11.23 -23.08
CA ASP A 247 5.62 10.56 -22.52
C ASP A 247 5.79 10.29 -21.00
N LEU A 248 7.02 10.42 -20.51
CA LEU A 248 7.36 10.14 -19.11
C LEU A 248 7.35 11.38 -18.22
N ALA A 249 7.53 12.58 -18.78
CA ALA A 249 7.61 13.82 -17.99
C ALA A 249 6.38 14.02 -17.08
N PRO A 250 5.12 13.89 -17.55
CA PRO A 250 3.95 14.06 -16.67
C PRO A 250 3.87 12.99 -15.57
N LEU A 251 4.38 11.78 -15.83
CA LEU A 251 4.42 10.71 -14.83
C LEU A 251 5.48 11.00 -13.77
N PHE A 252 6.66 11.50 -14.15
CA PHE A 252 7.67 11.92 -13.19
C PHE A 252 7.21 13.09 -12.33
N ASP A 253 6.55 14.08 -12.92
CA ASP A 253 5.94 15.20 -12.18
C ASP A 253 4.94 14.69 -11.14
N ALA A 254 4.07 13.73 -11.52
CA ALA A 254 3.12 13.11 -10.59
C ALA A 254 3.81 12.28 -9.49
N LEU A 255 4.94 11.62 -9.80
CA LEU A 255 5.73 10.85 -8.83
C LEU A 255 6.48 11.75 -7.83
N GLU A 256 6.79 13.00 -8.19
CA GLU A 256 7.38 13.99 -7.29
C GLU A 256 6.35 14.53 -6.27
N GLU A 257 5.06 14.53 -6.62
CA GLU A 257 3.97 14.94 -5.73
C GLU A 257 3.57 13.81 -4.76
N GLN A 258 4.42 13.52 -3.79
CA GLN A 258 4.22 12.41 -2.83
C GLN A 258 2.86 12.43 -2.14
N VAL A 259 2.32 13.62 -1.81
CA VAL A 259 1.01 13.76 -1.15
C VAL A 259 -0.14 13.26 -2.05
N VAL A 260 -0.06 13.52 -3.36
CA VAL A 260 -1.07 13.05 -4.34
C VAL A 260 -1.04 11.53 -4.43
N LEU A 261 0.17 10.94 -4.50
CA LEU A 261 0.33 9.49 -4.55
C LEU A 261 -0.19 8.81 -3.27
N MET A 262 0.10 9.37 -2.10
CA MET A 262 -0.38 8.81 -0.83
C MET A 262 -1.91 8.83 -0.75
N LYS A 263 -2.55 9.94 -1.12
CA LYS A 263 -4.01 10.04 -1.18
C LYS A 263 -4.61 9.04 -2.17
N LEU A 264 -4.03 8.92 -3.35
CA LEU A 264 -4.47 7.96 -4.36
C LEU A 264 -4.40 6.52 -3.83
N MET A 265 -3.28 6.14 -3.22
CA MET A 265 -3.09 4.79 -2.67
C MET A 265 -4.03 4.51 -1.48
N SER A 266 -4.28 5.50 -0.63
CA SER A 266 -5.24 5.40 0.48
C SER A 266 -6.66 5.16 -0.05
N ASN A 267 -7.14 5.98 -0.98
CA ASN A 267 -8.47 5.85 -1.56
C ASN A 267 -8.66 4.49 -2.25
N LEU A 268 -7.65 4.03 -3.01
CA LEU A 268 -7.70 2.73 -3.67
C LEU A 268 -7.76 1.55 -2.70
N SER A 269 -7.24 1.70 -1.50
CA SER A 269 -7.32 0.64 -0.50
C SER A 269 -8.70 0.53 0.15
N GLU A 270 -9.48 1.60 0.17
CA GLU A 270 -10.88 1.58 0.63
C GLU A 270 -11.80 0.91 -0.40
N GLU A 271 -11.46 1.00 -1.69
CA GLU A 271 -12.18 0.39 -2.81
C GLU A 271 -11.63 -0.99 -3.20
N THR A 272 -11.05 -1.73 -2.27
CA THR A 272 -10.42 -3.02 -2.59
C THR A 272 -11.44 -4.05 -3.10
N ASN A 273 -11.04 -4.80 -4.13
CA ASN A 273 -11.78 -5.95 -4.58
C ASN A 273 -11.65 -7.13 -3.57
N ALA A 274 -12.37 -8.23 -3.82
CA ALA A 274 -12.32 -9.44 -2.99
C ALA A 274 -10.90 -10.03 -2.79
N SER A 275 -9.91 -9.58 -3.58
CA SER A 275 -8.49 -9.97 -3.44
C SER A 275 -7.70 -9.11 -2.45
N GLY A 276 -8.27 -8.03 -1.91
CA GLY A 276 -7.59 -7.07 -1.04
C GLY A 276 -6.61 -6.16 -1.78
N VAL A 277 -6.81 -5.96 -3.09
CA VAL A 277 -5.98 -5.11 -3.95
C VAL A 277 -6.86 -4.13 -4.70
N GLY A 278 -6.57 -2.84 -4.61
CA GLY A 278 -7.18 -1.77 -5.40
C GLY A 278 -6.42 -1.55 -6.71
N VAL A 279 -7.13 -1.24 -7.78
CA VAL A 279 -6.54 -0.92 -9.08
C VAL A 279 -7.21 0.33 -9.64
N ALA A 280 -6.42 1.31 -10.08
CA ALA A 280 -6.90 2.46 -10.85
C ALA A 280 -6.21 2.51 -12.22
N ILE A 281 -6.97 2.86 -13.26
CA ILE A 281 -6.53 2.83 -14.66
C ILE A 281 -6.80 4.19 -15.29
N GLY A 282 -5.73 4.85 -15.76
CA GLY A 282 -5.83 6.08 -16.55
C GLY A 282 -6.66 7.18 -15.91
N SER A 283 -7.78 7.53 -16.53
CA SER A 283 -8.66 8.63 -16.11
C SER A 283 -9.30 8.44 -14.72
N GLU A 284 -9.38 7.21 -14.20
CA GLU A 284 -9.92 6.93 -12.86
C GLU A 284 -9.11 7.58 -11.74
N MET A 285 -7.83 7.85 -11.98
CA MET A 285 -6.96 8.49 -10.98
C MET A 285 -7.20 9.99 -10.81
N HIS A 286 -7.98 10.63 -11.68
CA HIS A 286 -8.28 12.07 -11.66
C HIS A 286 -7.04 12.97 -11.57
N THR A 287 -5.87 12.47 -11.95
CA THR A 287 -4.58 13.15 -11.92
C THR A 287 -4.02 13.26 -13.33
N PRO A 288 -3.84 14.47 -13.89
CA PRO A 288 -3.44 14.64 -15.29
C PRO A 288 -2.14 13.92 -15.68
N GLY A 289 -1.16 13.87 -14.79
CA GLY A 289 0.12 13.17 -15.01
C GLY A 289 -0.01 11.64 -15.07
N LEU A 290 -1.13 11.07 -14.63
CA LEU A 290 -1.35 9.62 -14.53
C LEU A 290 -2.34 9.06 -15.57
N LEU A 291 -2.82 9.87 -16.52
CA LEU A 291 -3.80 9.44 -17.54
C LEU A 291 -3.35 8.22 -18.38
N HIS A 292 -2.05 8.06 -18.56
CA HIS A 292 -1.47 6.92 -19.30
C HIS A 292 -0.80 5.89 -18.39
N ALA A 293 -1.09 5.95 -17.10
CA ALA A 293 -0.57 5.04 -16.10
C ALA A 293 -1.69 4.20 -15.47
N SER A 294 -1.31 3.18 -14.75
CA SER A 294 -2.18 2.43 -13.86
C SER A 294 -1.47 2.22 -12.54
N VAL A 295 -2.26 2.19 -11.47
CA VAL A 295 -1.79 1.97 -10.11
C VAL A 295 -2.44 0.73 -9.55
N VAL A 296 -1.65 -0.12 -8.94
CA VAL A 296 -2.10 -1.29 -8.17
C VAL A 296 -1.66 -1.08 -6.74
N SER A 297 -2.55 -1.09 -5.77
CA SER A 297 -2.26 -0.83 -4.37
C SER A 297 -2.91 -1.85 -3.44
N SER A 298 -2.27 -2.13 -2.33
CA SER A 298 -2.80 -2.94 -1.23
C SER A 298 -2.38 -2.32 0.10
N GLY A 299 -3.30 -2.29 1.06
CA GLY A 299 -2.98 -1.93 2.42
C GLY A 299 -2.18 -3.02 3.13
N TYR A 300 -1.39 -2.64 4.14
CA TYR A 300 -0.70 -3.57 5.03
C TYR A 300 -0.68 -3.08 6.48
N GLY A 301 -0.35 -3.98 7.44
CA GLY A 301 -0.46 -3.73 8.87
C GLY A 301 -1.90 -3.90 9.38
N ARG A 302 -2.16 -3.80 10.66
CA ARG A 302 -3.41 -4.08 11.40
C ARG A 302 -4.53 -4.67 10.53
N SER A 303 -4.40 -5.93 10.20
CA SER A 303 -5.51 -6.71 9.66
C SER A 303 -6.07 -7.48 10.85
N GLY A 304 -7.22 -7.14 11.30
CA GLY A 304 -8.00 -8.00 12.17
C GLY A 304 -8.19 -9.33 11.45
N ALA A 305 -7.68 -10.42 12.03
CA ALA A 305 -7.63 -11.78 11.53
C ALA A 305 -6.50 -12.05 10.51
N ALA A 306 -5.42 -12.62 11.00
CA ALA A 306 -4.69 -13.61 10.23
C ALA A 306 -5.72 -14.63 9.76
N GLY A 307 -6.10 -14.57 8.48
CA GLY A 307 -7.01 -15.53 7.89
C GLY A 307 -6.42 -16.92 8.07
N GLU A 308 -7.06 -17.71 8.90
CA GLU A 308 -6.90 -19.15 8.90
C GLU A 308 -7.03 -19.66 7.46
N PRO A 309 -6.24 -20.66 7.05
CA PRO A 309 -6.48 -21.33 5.78
C PRO A 309 -7.90 -21.91 5.84
N ALA A 310 -8.70 -21.62 4.82
CA ALA A 310 -10.05 -22.13 4.67
C ALA A 310 -10.06 -23.66 4.85
N GLY A 311 -10.29 -24.12 6.07
CA GLY A 311 -10.71 -25.44 6.41
C GLY A 311 -12.21 -25.49 6.21
N ASN A 312 -12.65 -26.43 5.39
CA ASN A 312 -14.02 -26.87 5.25
C ASN A 312 -14.63 -27.15 6.62
N ASP A 313 -15.68 -26.45 7.00
CA ASP A 313 -16.66 -26.99 7.94
C ASP A 313 -18.03 -26.32 7.85
N PRO A 314 -19.10 -27.01 8.26
CA PRO A 314 -20.42 -26.88 7.66
C PRO A 314 -21.35 -25.95 8.43
N VAL A 315 -22.27 -25.37 7.66
CA VAL A 315 -23.62 -24.87 8.01
C VAL A 315 -23.95 -24.83 9.53
N GLY A 316 -24.03 -23.63 10.08
CA GLY A 316 -24.63 -23.32 11.38
C GLY A 316 -25.46 -22.03 11.27
N GLU A 317 -26.61 -22.07 11.89
CA GLU A 317 -27.79 -21.19 11.84
C GLU A 317 -27.53 -19.71 12.22
N PRO A 318 -28.45 -18.77 11.88
CA PRO A 318 -28.25 -17.33 12.08
C PRO A 318 -28.55 -16.93 13.53
N GLU A 319 -27.57 -16.34 14.21
CA GLU A 319 -27.76 -15.66 15.47
C GLU A 319 -27.85 -14.13 15.32
N THR A 320 -28.85 -13.62 15.98
CA THR A 320 -29.37 -12.27 16.18
C THR A 320 -28.34 -11.13 16.27
N GLU A 321 -28.70 -10.04 15.55
CA GLU A 321 -28.13 -8.71 15.68
C GLU A 321 -28.12 -8.22 17.13
N SER A 322 -26.95 -7.88 17.65
CA SER A 322 -26.79 -6.96 18.77
C SER A 322 -25.71 -5.92 18.45
N GLU A 323 -26.14 -4.69 18.44
CA GLU A 323 -25.37 -3.47 18.24
C GLU A 323 -24.10 -3.44 19.13
N THR A 324 -22.93 -3.31 18.50
CA THR A 324 -21.69 -2.97 19.21
C THR A 324 -20.91 -1.97 18.35
N GLU A 325 -21.25 -0.70 18.51
CA GLU A 325 -20.46 0.44 18.04
C GLU A 325 -19.13 0.52 18.81
N SER A 326 -18.12 -0.27 18.50
CA SER A 326 -16.75 -0.06 19.05
C SER A 326 -15.65 -0.88 18.36
N GLN A 327 -15.90 -1.59 17.26
CA GLN A 327 -14.89 -2.50 16.66
C GLN A 327 -14.36 -2.09 15.27
N THR A 328 -14.67 -0.86 14.78
CA THR A 328 -14.28 -0.43 13.43
C THR A 328 -12.84 0.05 13.28
N ASN A 329 -12.10 0.28 14.37
CA ASN A 329 -10.74 0.83 14.30
C ASN A 329 -9.61 -0.20 14.11
N ASP A 330 -9.87 -1.51 14.25
CA ASP A 330 -8.83 -2.55 14.19
C ASP A 330 -8.58 -3.14 12.78
N THR A 331 -9.43 -2.83 11.81
CA THR A 331 -9.39 -3.41 10.47
C THR A 331 -8.75 -2.53 9.40
N GLU A 332 -8.59 -1.24 9.64
CA GLU A 332 -7.99 -0.34 8.66
C GLU A 332 -6.48 -0.56 8.52
N PRO A 333 -5.96 -0.61 7.27
CA PRO A 333 -4.52 -0.69 7.05
C PRO A 333 -3.83 0.58 7.55
N ILE A 334 -2.62 0.42 8.08
CA ILE A 334 -1.82 1.53 8.62
C ILE A 334 -0.83 2.08 7.61
N ALA A 335 -0.63 1.40 6.48
CA ALA A 335 0.25 1.79 5.40
C ALA A 335 -0.11 1.06 4.10
N PHE A 336 0.53 1.46 3.00
CA PHE A 336 0.23 0.97 1.65
C PHE A 336 1.49 0.53 0.92
N VAL A 337 1.32 -0.48 0.06
CA VAL A 337 2.31 -0.90 -0.93
C VAL A 337 1.64 -0.97 -2.29
N GLY A 338 2.32 -0.49 -3.31
CA GLY A 338 1.76 -0.49 -4.65
C GLY A 338 2.80 -0.41 -5.75
N SER A 339 2.32 -0.51 -6.97
CA SER A 339 3.11 -0.41 -8.18
C SER A 339 2.42 0.52 -9.17
N ILE A 340 3.20 1.37 -9.81
CA ILE A 340 2.77 2.28 -10.88
C ILE A 340 3.47 1.88 -12.17
N GLY A 341 2.67 1.65 -13.19
CA GLY A 341 3.15 1.27 -14.52
C GLY A 341 2.26 1.81 -15.62
N PRO A 342 2.55 1.47 -16.88
CA PRO A 342 1.72 1.87 -18.01
C PRO A 342 0.35 1.16 -17.97
N THR A 343 -0.67 1.74 -18.62
CA THR A 343 -2.02 1.13 -18.69
C THR A 343 -2.05 -0.29 -19.28
N HIS A 344 -1.02 -0.66 -20.02
CA HIS A 344 -0.85 -2.01 -20.62
C HIS A 344 0.08 -2.93 -19.80
N MET A 345 0.17 -2.71 -18.47
CA MET A 345 0.97 -3.59 -17.60
C MET A 345 0.33 -4.96 -17.38
N ASP A 346 1.12 -5.94 -16.93
CA ASP A 346 0.59 -7.24 -16.49
C ASP A 346 -0.10 -7.10 -15.13
N TYR A 347 -1.41 -6.84 -15.16
CA TYR A 347 -2.23 -6.66 -13.97
C TYR A 347 -2.23 -7.89 -13.07
N ALA A 348 -2.33 -9.09 -13.64
CA ALA A 348 -2.43 -10.33 -12.87
C ALA A 348 -1.14 -10.58 -12.07
N ALA A 349 0.01 -10.46 -12.71
CA ALA A 349 1.32 -10.60 -12.05
C ALA A 349 1.56 -9.48 -11.03
N THR A 350 1.21 -8.23 -11.37
CA THR A 350 1.37 -7.07 -10.48
C THR A 350 0.51 -7.18 -9.23
N MET A 351 -0.77 -7.54 -9.36
CA MET A 351 -1.67 -7.76 -8.23
C MET A 351 -1.17 -8.90 -7.31
N ALA A 352 -0.68 -10.00 -7.89
CA ALA A 352 -0.09 -11.09 -7.12
C ALA A 352 1.15 -10.66 -6.33
N ALA A 353 2.04 -9.88 -6.95
CA ALA A 353 3.27 -9.38 -6.33
C ALA A 353 2.96 -8.36 -5.22
N VAL A 354 2.11 -7.37 -5.48
CA VAL A 354 1.69 -6.36 -4.50
C VAL A 354 1.07 -7.04 -3.27
N ARG A 355 0.14 -7.98 -3.49
CA ARG A 355 -0.50 -8.74 -2.40
C ARG A 355 0.51 -9.55 -1.59
N ALA A 356 1.48 -10.17 -2.22
CA ALA A 356 2.51 -10.95 -1.53
C ALA A 356 3.39 -10.08 -0.63
N VAL A 357 3.81 -8.92 -1.13
CA VAL A 357 4.61 -7.95 -0.36
C VAL A 357 3.79 -7.34 0.78
N ALA A 358 2.51 -7.00 0.55
CA ALA A 358 1.61 -6.51 1.59
C ALA A 358 1.48 -7.50 2.75
N ARG A 359 1.27 -8.79 2.44
CA ARG A 359 1.19 -9.86 3.45
C ARG A 359 2.49 -10.03 4.23
N TYR A 360 3.63 -9.98 3.54
CA TYR A 360 4.92 -10.04 4.21
C TYR A 360 5.11 -8.88 5.18
N LEU A 361 4.83 -7.64 4.74
CA LEU A 361 4.96 -6.46 5.60
C LEU A 361 4.02 -6.51 6.80
N THR A 362 2.78 -7.03 6.61
CA THR A 362 1.84 -7.25 7.71
C THR A 362 2.40 -8.26 8.72
N ALA A 363 2.94 -9.39 8.26
CA ALA A 363 3.57 -10.39 9.12
C ALA A 363 4.79 -9.82 9.85
N PHE A 364 5.67 -9.10 9.15
CA PHE A 364 6.84 -8.46 9.74
C PHE A 364 6.49 -7.50 10.88
N LEU A 365 5.43 -6.69 10.70
CA LEU A 365 4.94 -5.79 11.75
C LEU A 365 4.31 -6.55 12.92
N SER A 366 3.67 -7.69 12.69
CA SER A 366 3.08 -8.51 13.75
C SER A 366 4.12 -9.30 14.54
N GLU A 367 5.18 -9.81 13.92
CA GLU A 367 6.27 -10.52 14.58
C GLU A 367 7.05 -9.60 15.54
N GLY A 368 7.23 -8.33 15.18
CA GLY A 368 7.79 -7.31 16.08
C GLY A 368 6.96 -7.07 17.36
N ARG A 369 5.70 -7.52 17.39
CA ARG A 369 4.79 -7.44 18.55
C ARG A 369 4.92 -8.62 19.52
N THR A 370 5.39 -9.77 19.05
CA THR A 370 5.39 -11.05 19.82
C THR A 370 6.72 -11.39 20.51
N GLN A 371 7.75 -10.55 20.39
CA GLN A 371 9.07 -10.82 20.98
C GLN A 371 9.30 -10.16 22.34
N ASP A 372 8.25 -9.86 23.11
CA ASP A 372 8.37 -9.45 24.53
C ASP A 372 7.46 -10.29 25.44
#